data_f36d817718e31e2c9ec2d17f0258f700
#
_entry.id   f36d817718e31e2c9ec2d17f0258f700
#
_cell.length_a   1.000
_cell.length_b   1.000
_cell.length_c   1.000
_cell.angle_alpha   90.00
_cell.angle_beta   90.00
_cell.angle_gamma   90.00
#
_symmetry.space_group_name_H-M   'P 1'
#
loop_
_entity.id
_entity.type
_entity.pdbx_description
1 polymer ?
#
loop_
_entity_poly.entity_id
_entity_poly.type
_entity_poly.pdbx_seq_one_letter_code
_entity_poly.pdbx_strand_id
1 'polypeptide(L)'
;MKFTEGYWEKNERANASYAMQAFTAEAIPGGMRIVSPFREINDRGGALDVGTITTEFTSIRKDIISVRSYHYEGYVKGEPRYELNEDPQETEVEITDSKAVMKAGRMTVRVDLKDFKITYEADGKVLTNIGFRNLGYMQYDRATLTKFPEPNYMAAQYQPYMVTELSLAPGECVYGLGERFTAFVKNGQVVDIWNEDGGTASQISYKNIPFYVTSKHYGVFVDHSDHVSFEVASEKVENVGFSVKGEEIRYHIIYGDDIKGVIENYTDLTGKPALPPAWSFGL
;
A
#
# COMPACT_ATOMS: atom_id res chain seq x y z
N MET A 1 6.09 4.61 -9.70
CA MET A 1 5.82 5.90 -10.39
C MET A 1 6.02 7.05 -9.42
N LYS A 2 6.91 7.99 -9.71
CA LYS A 2 7.21 9.11 -8.82
C LYS A 2 6.23 10.25 -9.00
N PHE A 3 5.62 10.69 -7.91
CA PHE A 3 4.69 11.83 -7.90
C PHE A 3 5.31 13.08 -7.26
N THR A 4 6.41 12.92 -6.53
CA THR A 4 7.13 13.99 -5.86
C THR A 4 8.63 13.88 -6.11
N GLU A 5 9.33 14.98 -5.90
CA GLU A 5 10.80 15.01 -5.82
C GLU A 5 11.17 15.41 -4.38
N GLY A 6 11.34 14.39 -3.55
CA GLY A 6 11.43 14.56 -2.11
C GLY A 6 10.10 15.00 -1.48
N TYR A 7 10.14 15.68 -0.32
CA TYR A 7 8.93 16.07 0.41
C TYR A 7 8.24 17.33 -0.11
N TRP A 8 8.96 18.19 -0.82
CA TRP A 8 8.53 19.56 -1.07
C TRP A 8 8.13 19.84 -2.49
N GLU A 9 8.77 19.19 -3.43
CA GLU A 9 8.50 19.41 -4.85
C GLU A 9 7.52 18.37 -5.36
N LYS A 10 6.44 18.83 -5.98
CA LYS A 10 5.48 17.99 -6.69
C LYS A 10 5.90 17.87 -8.14
N ASN A 11 5.73 16.71 -8.72
CA ASN A 11 5.83 16.55 -10.15
C ASN A 11 4.79 17.45 -10.82
N GLU A 12 5.19 18.30 -11.77
CA GLU A 12 4.31 19.25 -12.47
C GLU A 12 3.08 18.60 -13.14
N ARG A 13 3.18 17.29 -13.41
CA ARG A 13 2.13 16.49 -14.04
C ARG A 13 1.15 15.88 -13.05
N ALA A 14 1.43 15.97 -11.77
CA ALA A 14 0.66 15.38 -10.70
C ALA A 14 -0.01 16.44 -9.83
N ASN A 15 -1.33 16.38 -9.71
CA ASN A 15 -2.05 17.10 -8.68
C ASN A 15 -2.18 16.17 -7.46
N ALA A 16 -1.41 16.46 -6.40
CA ALA A 16 -1.29 15.62 -5.23
C ALA A 16 -2.14 16.15 -4.07
N SER A 17 -2.95 15.30 -3.49
CA SER A 17 -3.75 15.53 -2.29
C SER A 17 -3.39 14.49 -1.24
N TYR A 18 -3.01 14.93 -0.03
CA TYR A 18 -2.57 14.04 1.04
C TYR A 18 -3.54 14.08 2.22
N ALA A 19 -3.68 12.95 2.90
CA ALA A 19 -4.33 12.89 4.20
C ALA A 19 -3.53 13.72 5.22
N MET A 20 -4.20 14.71 5.85
CA MET A 20 -3.54 15.68 6.73
C MET A 20 -3.97 15.56 8.20
N GLN A 21 -5.09 14.89 8.46
CA GLN A 21 -5.68 14.74 9.78
C GLN A 21 -6.47 13.43 9.83
N ALA A 22 -6.51 12.76 10.95
CA ALA A 22 -7.49 11.71 11.23
C ALA A 22 -8.73 12.35 11.88
N PHE A 23 -9.65 12.85 11.05
CA PHE A 23 -10.76 13.69 11.50
C PHE A 23 -11.82 12.91 12.25
N THR A 24 -12.17 11.72 11.78
CA THR A 24 -13.09 10.81 12.48
C THR A 24 -12.50 9.42 12.58
N ALA A 25 -12.84 8.72 13.66
CA ALA A 25 -12.54 7.32 13.86
C ALA A 25 -13.79 6.61 14.35
N GLU A 26 -14.10 5.45 13.82
CA GLU A 26 -15.23 4.62 14.23
C GLU A 26 -14.88 3.12 14.19
N ALA A 27 -15.50 2.36 15.08
CA ALA A 27 -15.43 0.90 15.02
C ALA A 27 -16.38 0.39 13.94
N ILE A 28 -15.90 -0.55 13.13
CA ILE A 28 -16.69 -1.26 12.11
C ILE A 28 -16.61 -2.77 12.37
N PRO A 29 -17.47 -3.59 11.74
CA PRO A 29 -17.34 -5.04 11.82
C PRO A 29 -15.94 -5.52 11.44
N GLY A 30 -15.26 -6.22 12.35
CA GLY A 30 -13.92 -6.75 12.15
C GLY A 30 -12.78 -5.74 12.17
N GLY A 31 -13.04 -4.48 12.59
CA GLY A 31 -11.97 -3.49 12.61
C GLY A 31 -12.38 -2.05 12.92
N MET A 32 -11.66 -1.10 12.34
CA MET A 32 -11.91 0.33 12.50
C MET A 32 -11.79 1.09 11.17
N ARG A 33 -12.46 2.23 11.09
CA ARG A 33 -12.45 3.15 9.94
C ARG A 33 -12.01 4.54 10.39
N ILE A 34 -11.17 5.17 9.56
CA ILE A 34 -10.70 6.55 9.75
C ILE A 34 -11.06 7.36 8.50
N VAL A 35 -11.55 8.58 8.69
CA VAL A 35 -11.74 9.55 7.60
C VAL A 35 -10.71 10.66 7.72
N SER A 36 -9.95 10.88 6.66
CA SER A 36 -8.80 11.77 6.64
C SER A 36 -8.95 12.83 5.54
N PRO A 37 -9.26 14.10 5.89
CA PRO A 37 -9.36 15.18 4.91
C PRO A 37 -7.98 15.60 4.38
N PHE A 38 -7.99 16.23 3.20
CA PHE A 38 -6.78 16.75 2.52
C PHE A 38 -6.26 18.07 3.11
N ARG A 39 -6.89 18.58 4.15
CA ARG A 39 -6.43 19.70 4.95
C ARG A 39 -6.93 19.54 6.39
N GLU A 40 -6.33 20.24 7.30
CA GLU A 40 -6.82 20.31 8.67
C GLU A 40 -8.17 21.03 8.72
N ILE A 41 -9.13 20.44 9.44
CA ILE A 41 -10.46 21.01 9.67
C ILE A 41 -10.50 21.50 11.12
N ASN A 42 -10.39 22.82 11.30
CA ASN A 42 -10.43 23.46 12.58
C ASN A 42 -11.78 24.17 12.87
N ASP A 43 -12.58 24.36 11.83
CA ASP A 43 -13.90 25.01 11.90
C ASP A 43 -14.82 24.51 10.78
N ARG A 44 -16.08 25.01 10.80
CA ARG A 44 -17.07 24.67 9.78
C ARG A 44 -16.64 25.08 8.36
N GLY A 45 -15.96 26.21 8.22
CA GLY A 45 -15.48 26.68 6.91
C GLY A 45 -14.42 25.74 6.34
N GLY A 46 -13.55 25.21 7.19
CA GLY A 46 -12.55 24.21 6.81
C GLY A 46 -13.13 22.91 6.27
N ALA A 47 -14.35 22.54 6.67
CA ALA A 47 -15.03 21.33 6.21
C ALA A 47 -15.70 21.49 4.84
N LEU A 48 -15.84 22.72 4.32
CA LEU A 48 -16.47 22.95 3.03
C LEU A 48 -15.48 22.66 1.90
N ASP A 49 -15.94 21.94 0.88
CA ASP A 49 -15.19 21.67 -0.36
C ASP A 49 -13.81 21.04 -0.09
N VAL A 50 -13.76 20.05 0.78
CA VAL A 50 -12.54 19.26 1.07
C VAL A 50 -12.75 17.80 0.71
N GLY A 51 -11.86 17.25 -0.11
CA GLY A 51 -11.80 15.82 -0.37
C GLY A 51 -11.24 15.06 0.82
N THR A 52 -11.54 13.77 0.89
CA THR A 52 -11.11 12.89 1.99
C THR A 52 -10.57 11.57 1.46
N ILE A 53 -9.71 10.93 2.24
CA ILE A 53 -9.40 9.51 2.11
C ILE A 53 -10.04 8.79 3.29
N THR A 54 -10.80 7.75 3.01
CA THR A 54 -11.29 6.83 4.03
C THR A 54 -10.38 5.63 4.08
N THR A 55 -9.92 5.25 5.27
CA THR A 55 -9.07 4.07 5.48
C THR A 55 -9.74 3.11 6.46
N GLU A 56 -9.86 1.86 6.05
CA GLU A 56 -10.39 0.76 6.85
C GLU A 56 -9.26 -0.20 7.21
N PHE A 57 -9.21 -0.60 8.46
CA PHE A 57 -8.29 -1.60 8.98
C PHE A 57 -9.11 -2.77 9.49
N THR A 58 -8.82 -3.97 8.99
CA THR A 58 -9.51 -5.19 9.40
C THR A 58 -8.53 -6.33 9.61
N SER A 59 -8.89 -7.31 10.45
CA SER A 59 -8.17 -8.58 10.46
C SER A 59 -8.65 -9.43 9.29
N ILE A 60 -7.74 -9.89 8.45
CA ILE A 60 -8.08 -10.81 7.36
C ILE A 60 -7.70 -12.25 7.69
N ARG A 61 -6.63 -12.42 8.48
CA ARG A 61 -6.11 -13.71 8.94
C ARG A 61 -5.19 -13.49 10.15
N LYS A 62 -4.79 -14.56 10.83
CA LYS A 62 -3.79 -14.51 11.91
C LYS A 62 -2.52 -13.81 11.42
N ASP A 63 -2.04 -12.85 12.22
CA ASP A 63 -0.84 -12.05 11.97
C ASP A 63 -0.87 -11.23 10.66
N ILE A 64 -2.08 -10.96 10.14
CA ILE A 64 -2.28 -10.17 8.91
C ILE A 64 -3.37 -9.13 9.13
N ILE A 65 -3.00 -7.87 8.92
CA ILE A 65 -3.93 -6.74 8.87
C ILE A 65 -4.17 -6.33 7.42
N SER A 66 -5.44 -6.29 7.02
CA SER A 66 -5.87 -5.71 5.74
C SER A 66 -6.11 -4.22 5.91
N VAL A 67 -5.62 -3.44 4.96
CA VAL A 67 -5.80 -2.00 4.88
C VAL A 67 -6.44 -1.67 3.54
N ARG A 68 -7.58 -0.99 3.58
CA ARG A 68 -8.28 -0.49 2.40
C ARG A 68 -8.38 1.02 2.50
N SER A 69 -7.76 1.76 1.58
CA SER A 69 -7.88 3.21 1.50
C SER A 69 -8.55 3.61 0.20
N TYR A 70 -9.52 4.52 0.26
CA TYR A 70 -10.24 4.99 -0.93
C TYR A 70 -10.59 6.48 -0.83
N HIS A 71 -10.55 7.14 -1.98
CA HIS A 71 -11.00 8.52 -2.14
C HIS A 71 -12.49 8.57 -2.49
N TYR A 72 -12.96 7.67 -3.37
CA TYR A 72 -14.34 7.59 -3.78
C TYR A 72 -14.83 6.14 -3.89
N GLU A 73 -15.77 5.75 -3.05
CA GLU A 73 -16.29 4.38 -2.98
C GLU A 73 -17.21 4.01 -4.15
N GLY A 74 -17.91 4.98 -4.73
CA GLY A 74 -18.79 4.78 -5.89
C GLY A 74 -18.07 4.48 -7.21
N TYR A 75 -16.75 4.38 -7.20
CA TYR A 75 -15.97 4.02 -8.37
C TYR A 75 -16.26 2.59 -8.84
N VAL A 76 -16.54 2.45 -10.14
CA VAL A 76 -16.74 1.13 -10.74
C VAL A 76 -15.38 0.47 -10.97
N LYS A 77 -15.13 -0.62 -10.26
CA LYS A 77 -13.91 -1.40 -10.39
C LYS A 77 -14.02 -2.34 -11.59
N GLY A 78 -13.09 -2.21 -12.51
CA GLY A 78 -13.08 -3.01 -13.75
C GLY A 78 -12.17 -4.25 -13.68
N GLU A 79 -11.23 -4.28 -12.73
CA GLU A 79 -10.23 -5.32 -12.60
C GLU A 79 -10.72 -6.50 -11.75
N PRO A 80 -10.30 -7.73 -12.06
CA PRO A 80 -10.52 -8.88 -11.20
C PRO A 80 -9.74 -8.70 -9.87
N ARG A 81 -10.19 -9.38 -8.81
CA ARG A 81 -9.47 -9.46 -7.53
C ARG A 81 -8.87 -10.83 -7.33
N TYR A 82 -7.80 -10.88 -6.52
CA TYR A 82 -7.27 -12.16 -6.06
C TYR A 82 -8.26 -12.84 -5.12
N GLU A 83 -8.38 -14.16 -5.24
CA GLU A 83 -9.07 -14.99 -4.27
C GLU A 83 -8.11 -15.27 -3.11
N LEU A 84 -8.48 -14.81 -1.91
CA LEU A 84 -7.65 -14.94 -0.71
C LEU A 84 -8.29 -15.92 0.27
N ASN A 85 -7.46 -16.68 0.97
CA ASN A 85 -7.90 -17.60 2.03
C ASN A 85 -8.10 -16.82 3.34
N GLU A 86 -9.23 -16.15 3.47
CA GLU A 86 -9.57 -15.35 4.64
C GLU A 86 -9.96 -16.22 5.83
N ASP A 87 -9.46 -15.85 7.02
CA ASP A 87 -9.77 -16.46 8.32
C ASP A 87 -9.61 -15.39 9.41
N PRO A 88 -10.55 -14.41 9.46
CA PRO A 88 -10.40 -13.22 10.29
C PRO A 88 -10.39 -13.58 11.79
N GLN A 89 -9.52 -12.89 12.54
CA GLN A 89 -9.50 -12.97 13.99
C GLN A 89 -10.44 -11.93 14.61
N GLU A 90 -10.84 -12.19 15.85
CA GLU A 90 -11.52 -11.18 16.66
C GLU A 90 -10.64 -9.93 16.82
N THR A 91 -11.28 -8.77 16.78
CA THR A 91 -10.62 -7.48 16.91
C THR A 91 -11.15 -6.71 18.11
N GLU A 92 -10.24 -6.06 18.82
CA GLU A 92 -10.57 -5.10 19.87
C GLU A 92 -10.29 -3.70 19.36
N VAL A 93 -11.28 -2.80 19.48
CA VAL A 93 -11.14 -1.39 19.04
C VAL A 93 -11.36 -0.47 20.22
N GLU A 94 -10.39 0.40 20.48
CA GLU A 94 -10.46 1.48 21.48
C GLU A 94 -10.30 2.82 20.77
N ILE A 95 -11.25 3.73 20.96
CA ILE A 95 -11.21 5.08 20.38
C ILE A 95 -11.35 6.11 21.50
N THR A 96 -10.43 7.05 21.51
CA THR A 96 -10.39 8.19 22.43
C THR A 96 -10.30 9.50 21.65
N ASP A 97 -10.32 10.64 22.30
CA ASP A 97 -10.19 11.96 21.65
C ASP A 97 -8.83 12.18 20.95
N SER A 98 -7.82 11.38 21.25
CA SER A 98 -6.46 11.57 20.71
C SER A 98 -5.95 10.42 19.88
N LYS A 99 -6.52 9.23 20.01
CA LYS A 99 -6.04 8.02 19.34
C LYS A 99 -7.17 7.04 19.05
N ALA A 100 -7.01 6.25 17.99
CA ALA A 100 -7.76 5.03 17.73
C ALA A 100 -6.78 3.85 17.68
N VAL A 101 -7.15 2.74 18.28
CA VAL A 101 -6.31 1.53 18.39
C VAL A 101 -7.15 0.32 18.03
N MET A 102 -6.68 -0.48 17.10
CA MET A 102 -7.23 -1.81 16.79
C MET A 102 -6.20 -2.87 17.13
N LYS A 103 -6.61 -3.91 17.85
CA LYS A 103 -5.80 -5.11 18.12
C LYS A 103 -6.42 -6.32 17.44
N ALA A 104 -5.59 -7.16 16.84
CA ALA A 104 -5.95 -8.44 16.26
C ALA A 104 -4.83 -9.44 16.54
N GLY A 105 -5.02 -10.30 17.54
CA GLY A 105 -3.98 -11.21 18.01
C GLY A 105 -2.70 -10.47 18.44
N ARG A 106 -1.58 -10.75 17.77
CA ARG A 106 -0.28 -10.10 18.05
C ARG A 106 -0.12 -8.72 17.43
N MET A 107 -0.95 -8.38 16.45
CA MET A 107 -0.83 -7.14 15.70
C MET A 107 -1.68 -6.03 16.29
N THR A 108 -1.17 -4.81 16.19
CA THR A 108 -1.86 -3.59 16.61
C THR A 108 -1.73 -2.53 15.53
N VAL A 109 -2.83 -1.88 15.20
CA VAL A 109 -2.84 -0.64 14.44
C VAL A 109 -3.20 0.50 15.37
N ARG A 110 -2.35 1.51 15.42
CA ARG A 110 -2.55 2.72 16.23
C ARG A 110 -2.62 3.93 15.32
N VAL A 111 -3.65 4.73 15.44
CA VAL A 111 -3.79 6.00 14.73
C VAL A 111 -3.75 7.13 15.73
N ASP A 112 -2.83 8.07 15.56
CA ASP A 112 -2.85 9.34 16.24
C ASP A 112 -3.82 10.28 15.50
N LEU A 113 -4.83 10.76 16.22
CA LEU A 113 -5.90 11.56 15.62
C LEU A 113 -5.50 13.04 15.50
N LYS A 114 -4.49 13.49 16.22
CA LYS A 114 -4.04 14.90 16.21
C LYS A 114 -2.97 15.16 15.16
N ASP A 115 -1.92 14.32 15.19
CA ASP A 115 -0.74 14.52 14.34
C ASP A 115 -0.74 13.64 13.08
N PHE A 116 -1.86 13.04 12.72
CA PHE A 116 -2.03 12.08 11.64
C PHE A 116 -0.84 11.13 11.49
N LYS A 117 -0.83 10.10 12.30
CA LYS A 117 0.15 9.03 12.19
C LYS A 117 -0.51 7.68 12.37
N ILE A 118 -0.29 6.77 11.42
CA ILE A 118 -0.73 5.38 11.51
C ILE A 118 0.49 4.52 11.78
N THR A 119 0.47 3.75 12.86
CA THR A 119 1.59 2.89 13.28
C THR A 119 1.12 1.45 13.29
N TYR A 120 1.88 0.57 12.66
CA TYR A 120 1.68 -0.87 12.67
C TYR A 120 2.70 -1.50 13.63
N GLU A 121 2.19 -2.27 14.57
CA GLU A 121 3.00 -2.93 15.61
C GLU A 121 2.70 -4.43 15.64
N ALA A 122 3.67 -5.23 16.03
CA ALA A 122 3.49 -6.62 16.41
C ALA A 122 4.32 -6.95 17.64
N ASP A 123 3.76 -7.70 18.60
CA ASP A 123 4.40 -8.02 19.89
C ASP A 123 4.99 -6.79 20.60
N GLY A 124 4.30 -5.64 20.50
CA GLY A 124 4.72 -4.36 21.09
C GLY A 124 5.90 -3.67 20.38
N LYS A 125 6.33 -4.17 19.23
CA LYS A 125 7.40 -3.56 18.40
C LYS A 125 6.81 -2.90 17.18
N VAL A 126 7.26 -1.68 16.88
CA VAL A 126 6.87 -0.96 15.67
C VAL A 126 7.49 -1.65 14.44
N LEU A 127 6.64 -2.05 13.51
CA LEU A 127 7.03 -2.58 12.19
C LEU A 127 7.29 -1.44 11.23
N THR A 128 6.26 -0.64 10.97
CA THR A 128 6.28 0.49 10.04
C THR A 128 5.22 1.53 10.41
N ASN A 129 5.22 2.66 9.72
CA ASN A 129 4.20 3.70 9.91
C ASN A 129 3.90 4.46 8.62
N ILE A 130 2.75 5.15 8.62
CA ILE A 130 2.37 6.16 7.65
C ILE A 130 2.36 7.49 8.40
N GLY A 131 3.08 8.48 7.92
CA GLY A 131 3.18 9.80 8.53
C GLY A 131 2.79 10.91 7.55
N PHE A 132 3.41 12.07 7.74
CA PHE A 132 3.18 13.26 6.93
C PHE A 132 3.39 13.02 5.44
N ARG A 133 2.34 13.28 4.63
CA ARG A 133 2.33 13.11 3.16
C ARG A 133 2.65 11.69 2.66
N ASN A 134 2.29 10.69 3.44
CA ASN A 134 2.57 9.29 3.09
C ASN A 134 1.31 8.50 2.69
N LEU A 135 0.12 9.13 2.76
CA LEU A 135 -1.13 8.61 2.21
C LEU A 135 -1.74 9.67 1.31
N GLY A 136 -1.92 9.36 0.05
CA GLY A 136 -2.31 10.36 -0.94
C GLY A 136 -3.23 9.84 -2.05
N TYR A 137 -3.95 10.80 -2.61
CA TYR A 137 -4.70 10.69 -3.85
C TYR A 137 -4.06 11.61 -4.89
N MET A 138 -3.70 11.05 -6.03
CA MET A 138 -2.99 11.75 -7.09
C MET A 138 -3.83 11.77 -8.36
N GLN A 139 -3.90 12.92 -8.98
CA GLN A 139 -4.46 13.07 -10.33
C GLN A 139 -3.32 13.35 -11.30
N TYR A 140 -3.03 12.40 -12.17
CA TYR A 140 -1.94 12.51 -13.12
C TYR A 140 -2.46 12.87 -14.50
N ASP A 141 -1.85 13.86 -15.17
CA ASP A 141 -2.25 14.31 -16.50
C ASP A 141 -2.11 13.17 -17.53
N ARG A 142 -3.23 12.76 -18.11
CA ARG A 142 -3.29 11.66 -19.10
C ARG A 142 -2.50 11.95 -20.37
N ALA A 143 -2.40 13.18 -20.78
CA ALA A 143 -1.64 13.56 -21.98
C ALA A 143 -0.16 13.16 -21.87
N THR A 144 0.35 12.98 -20.65
CA THR A 144 1.74 12.61 -20.40
C THR A 144 1.95 11.09 -20.24
N LEU A 145 0.87 10.31 -20.10
CA LEU A 145 0.92 8.86 -19.89
C LEU A 145 1.01 8.06 -21.20
N THR A 146 0.67 8.67 -22.33
CA THR A 146 0.66 8.00 -23.63
C THR A 146 1.58 8.72 -24.61
N LYS A 147 2.35 7.95 -25.39
CA LYS A 147 3.20 8.50 -26.46
C LYS A 147 2.35 9.09 -27.60
N PHE A 148 1.10 8.65 -27.75
CA PHE A 148 0.17 9.07 -28.78
C PHE A 148 -1.20 9.31 -28.12
N PRO A 149 -1.43 10.47 -27.51
CA PRO A 149 -2.72 10.78 -26.92
C PRO A 149 -3.77 10.85 -28.03
N GLU A 150 -4.69 9.90 -28.05
CA GLU A 150 -5.86 10.01 -28.90
C GLU A 150 -6.78 11.11 -28.34
N PRO A 151 -7.31 11.98 -29.20
CA PRO A 151 -8.27 12.99 -28.79
C PRO A 151 -9.60 12.32 -28.42
N ASN A 152 -9.69 11.76 -27.23
CA ASN A 152 -10.92 11.20 -26.69
C ASN A 152 -11.58 12.27 -25.82
N TYR A 153 -12.52 13.00 -26.41
CA TYR A 153 -13.31 14.04 -25.73
C TYR A 153 -14.13 13.53 -24.55
N MET A 154 -14.28 12.19 -24.41
CA MET A 154 -15.04 11.53 -23.35
C MET A 154 -14.14 11.04 -22.22
N ALA A 155 -12.83 11.03 -22.37
CA ALA A 155 -11.90 10.63 -21.33
C ALA A 155 -11.67 11.77 -20.34
N ALA A 156 -11.68 11.48 -19.05
CA ALA A 156 -11.27 12.43 -18.03
C ALA A 156 -9.83 12.90 -18.30
N GLN A 157 -9.54 14.17 -18.11
CA GLN A 157 -8.22 14.77 -18.32
C GLN A 157 -7.15 14.12 -17.43
N TYR A 158 -7.54 13.67 -16.26
CA TYR A 158 -6.64 13.10 -15.27
C TYR A 158 -6.89 11.62 -15.03
N GLN A 159 -5.83 10.87 -14.79
CA GLN A 159 -5.85 9.51 -14.30
C GLN A 159 -5.67 9.54 -12.77
N PRO A 160 -6.65 9.04 -11.99
CA PRO A 160 -6.48 8.94 -10.55
C PRO A 160 -5.52 7.81 -10.17
N TYR A 161 -4.80 8.03 -9.07
CA TYR A 161 -3.97 7.04 -8.39
C TYR A 161 -4.14 7.17 -6.88
N MET A 162 -4.20 6.03 -6.20
CA MET A 162 -3.99 5.97 -4.75
C MET A 162 -2.54 5.63 -4.46
N VAL A 163 -1.97 6.30 -3.49
CA VAL A 163 -0.56 6.15 -3.08
C VAL A 163 -0.48 5.94 -1.59
N THR A 164 0.33 4.95 -1.19
CA THR A 164 0.70 4.72 0.21
C THR A 164 2.21 4.59 0.29
N GLU A 165 2.79 5.20 1.31
CA GLU A 165 4.21 5.08 1.62
C GLU A 165 4.38 4.61 3.06
N LEU A 166 5.11 3.51 3.22
CA LEU A 166 5.42 2.91 4.51
C LEU A 166 6.87 3.19 4.89
N SER A 167 7.10 3.63 6.12
CA SER A 167 8.43 4.02 6.58
C SER A 167 9.37 2.81 6.73
N LEU A 168 10.63 3.03 6.41
CA LEU A 168 11.73 2.13 6.68
C LEU A 168 12.57 2.64 7.84
N ALA A 169 13.02 1.74 8.71
CA ALA A 169 14.02 2.06 9.71
C ALA A 169 15.42 2.19 9.10
N PRO A 170 16.35 2.91 9.72
CA PRO A 170 17.75 2.92 9.28
C PRO A 170 18.33 1.51 9.17
N GLY A 171 18.91 1.19 8.01
CA GLY A 171 19.49 -0.12 7.73
C GLY A 171 18.50 -1.24 7.41
N GLU A 172 17.21 -0.95 7.36
CA GLU A 172 16.19 -1.92 6.95
C GLU A 172 16.30 -2.22 5.46
N CYS A 173 16.39 -3.51 5.13
CA CYS A 173 16.47 -4.01 3.76
C CYS A 173 15.12 -4.56 3.30
N VAL A 174 14.82 -4.34 2.02
CA VAL A 174 13.61 -4.80 1.34
C VAL A 174 13.97 -5.84 0.28
N TYR A 175 13.21 -6.94 0.22
CA TYR A 175 13.40 -8.06 -0.69
C TYR A 175 12.07 -8.44 -1.36
N GLY A 176 12.11 -9.19 -2.47
CA GLY A 176 10.91 -9.71 -3.14
C GLY A 176 10.57 -9.00 -4.43
N LEU A 177 9.28 -8.74 -4.67
CA LEU A 177 8.71 -8.10 -5.87
C LEU A 177 8.86 -8.95 -7.15
N GLY A 178 8.90 -10.28 -7.00
CA GLY A 178 9.01 -11.23 -8.10
C GLY A 178 10.45 -11.56 -8.51
N GLU A 179 10.59 -12.27 -9.63
CA GLU A 179 11.89 -12.68 -10.17
C GLU A 179 12.41 -11.62 -11.14
N ARG A 180 13.56 -11.01 -10.81
CA ARG A 180 14.16 -9.93 -11.60
C ARG A 180 15.68 -10.06 -11.65
N PHE A 181 16.27 -9.65 -12.77
CA PHE A 181 17.74 -9.58 -12.95
C PHE A 181 18.37 -8.34 -12.30
N THR A 182 17.65 -7.61 -11.48
CA THR A 182 18.16 -6.48 -10.70
C THR A 182 18.72 -6.95 -9.36
N ALA A 183 19.34 -6.06 -8.60
CA ALA A 183 19.89 -6.38 -7.29
C ALA A 183 18.87 -7.04 -6.37
N PHE A 184 19.32 -7.99 -5.54
CA PHE A 184 18.45 -8.74 -4.62
C PHE A 184 17.84 -7.85 -3.55
N VAL A 185 18.62 -6.95 -2.94
CA VAL A 185 18.10 -5.88 -2.08
C VAL A 185 17.48 -4.81 -2.96
N LYS A 186 16.24 -4.47 -2.70
CA LYS A 186 15.43 -3.57 -3.54
C LYS A 186 15.57 -2.09 -3.18
N ASN A 187 16.18 -1.75 -2.05
CA ASN A 187 16.39 -0.35 -1.66
C ASN A 187 17.10 0.45 -2.77
N GLY A 188 16.54 1.61 -3.11
CA GLY A 188 17.00 2.47 -4.19
C GLY A 188 16.42 2.12 -5.57
N GLN A 189 15.54 1.13 -5.68
CA GLN A 189 14.99 0.68 -6.96
C GLN A 189 13.54 1.14 -7.14
N VAL A 190 13.18 1.41 -8.41
CA VAL A 190 11.80 1.50 -8.89
C VAL A 190 11.44 0.13 -9.44
N VAL A 191 10.30 -0.42 -9.05
CA VAL A 191 9.85 -1.74 -9.49
C VAL A 191 8.39 -1.68 -9.92
N ASP A 192 8.16 -1.83 -11.22
CA ASP A 192 6.82 -1.92 -11.79
C ASP A 192 6.37 -3.38 -11.85
N ILE A 193 5.22 -3.66 -11.27
CA ILE A 193 4.58 -4.98 -11.30
C ILE A 193 3.68 -5.02 -12.55
N TRP A 194 4.27 -5.49 -13.61
CA TRP A 194 3.63 -5.69 -14.90
C TRP A 194 4.39 -6.76 -15.69
N ASN A 195 3.68 -7.77 -16.21
CA ASN A 195 4.32 -8.85 -16.96
C ASN A 195 4.68 -8.39 -18.36
N GLU A 196 5.97 -8.36 -18.65
CA GLU A 196 6.51 -8.03 -19.96
C GLU A 196 7.62 -9.01 -20.35
N ASP A 197 7.89 -9.14 -21.65
CA ASP A 197 8.97 -9.99 -22.17
C ASP A 197 10.35 -9.45 -21.72
N GLY A 198 10.84 -10.03 -20.65
CA GLY A 198 12.08 -9.65 -20.02
C GLY A 198 13.27 -10.47 -20.52
N GLY A 199 14.09 -9.91 -21.35
CA GLY A 199 15.41 -10.49 -21.61
C GLY A 199 16.26 -10.55 -20.34
N THR A 200 17.40 -11.22 -20.39
CA THR A 200 18.32 -11.39 -19.24
C THR A 200 19.08 -10.12 -18.84
N ALA A 201 18.88 -9.00 -19.54
CA ALA A 201 19.62 -7.76 -19.38
C ALA A 201 18.72 -6.56 -19.03
N SER A 202 17.44 -6.78 -18.68
CA SER A 202 16.51 -5.71 -18.35
C SER A 202 15.83 -5.94 -17.00
N GLN A 203 15.17 -4.89 -16.51
CA GLN A 203 14.35 -4.96 -15.29
C GLN A 203 12.95 -5.58 -15.54
N ILE A 204 12.57 -5.80 -16.80
CA ILE A 204 11.30 -6.40 -17.18
C ILE A 204 11.29 -7.88 -16.78
N SER A 205 10.13 -8.39 -16.40
CA SER A 205 10.00 -9.74 -15.85
C SER A 205 8.65 -10.36 -16.22
N TYR A 206 8.62 -11.68 -16.38
CA TYR A 206 7.38 -12.45 -16.50
C TYR A 206 6.74 -12.78 -15.15
N LYS A 207 7.55 -12.83 -14.08
CA LYS A 207 7.09 -13.22 -12.75
C LYS A 207 7.10 -12.04 -11.81
N ASN A 208 6.01 -11.30 -11.85
CA ASN A 208 5.78 -10.14 -11.01
C ASN A 208 4.87 -10.52 -9.85
N ILE A 209 5.30 -10.21 -8.63
CA ILE A 209 4.57 -10.48 -7.40
C ILE A 209 4.52 -9.19 -6.59
N PRO A 210 3.35 -8.58 -6.37
CA PRO A 210 3.23 -7.32 -5.64
C PRO A 210 3.37 -7.51 -4.12
N PHE A 211 4.41 -8.25 -3.73
CA PHE A 211 4.74 -8.59 -2.35
C PHE A 211 6.22 -8.38 -2.09
N TYR A 212 6.51 -7.64 -1.02
CA TYR A 212 7.86 -7.53 -0.49
C TYR A 212 7.92 -7.96 0.98
N VAL A 213 9.10 -8.33 1.42
CA VAL A 213 9.42 -8.66 2.80
C VAL A 213 10.62 -7.83 3.26
N THR A 214 10.66 -7.49 4.55
CA THR A 214 11.74 -6.68 5.12
C THR A 214 12.58 -7.46 6.10
N SER A 215 13.79 -6.95 6.35
CA SER A 215 14.68 -7.49 7.39
C SER A 215 14.12 -7.32 8.82
N LYS A 216 13.01 -6.61 9.01
CA LYS A 216 12.28 -6.50 10.29
C LYS A 216 11.16 -7.53 10.47
N HIS A 217 11.13 -8.56 9.63
CA HIS A 217 10.20 -9.68 9.71
C HIS A 217 8.74 -9.28 9.52
N TYR A 218 8.48 -8.33 8.63
CA TYR A 218 7.14 -8.11 8.10
C TYR A 218 7.20 -8.03 6.58
N GLY A 219 6.06 -8.29 5.95
CA GLY A 219 5.88 -8.14 4.52
C GLY A 219 4.66 -7.29 4.20
N VAL A 220 4.60 -6.82 2.97
CA VAL A 220 3.46 -6.07 2.45
C VAL A 220 3.05 -6.67 1.11
N PHE A 221 1.80 -7.08 1.03
CA PHE A 221 1.18 -7.56 -0.21
C PHE A 221 0.17 -6.51 -0.69
N VAL A 222 0.37 -5.98 -1.89
CA VAL A 222 -0.59 -5.07 -2.52
C VAL A 222 -1.60 -5.89 -3.31
N ASP A 223 -2.85 -5.94 -2.82
CA ASP A 223 -3.95 -6.71 -3.42
C ASP A 223 -4.55 -5.94 -4.59
N HIS A 224 -3.83 -5.96 -5.72
CA HIS A 224 -4.23 -5.28 -6.95
C HIS A 224 -3.74 -6.06 -8.17
N SER A 225 -4.63 -6.35 -9.11
CA SER A 225 -4.36 -7.21 -10.28
C SER A 225 -3.92 -6.45 -11.53
N ASP A 226 -4.05 -5.12 -11.56
CA ASP A 226 -3.49 -4.25 -12.60
C ASP A 226 -2.09 -3.76 -12.17
N HIS A 227 -1.54 -2.84 -12.89
CA HIS A 227 -0.21 -2.27 -12.68
C HIS A 227 -0.04 -1.68 -11.28
N VAL A 228 0.95 -2.16 -10.55
CA VAL A 228 1.41 -1.59 -9.27
C VAL A 228 2.83 -1.08 -9.43
N SER A 229 3.08 0.16 -9.06
CA SER A 229 4.43 0.74 -9.09
C SER A 229 4.97 0.87 -7.68
N PHE A 230 6.17 0.35 -7.43
CA PHE A 230 6.89 0.47 -6.17
C PHE A 230 8.08 1.41 -6.30
N GLU A 231 8.19 2.34 -5.37
CA GLU A 231 9.34 3.20 -5.13
C GLU A 231 10.01 2.76 -3.83
N VAL A 232 11.01 1.90 -3.91
CA VAL A 232 11.66 1.32 -2.73
C VAL A 232 12.84 2.20 -2.33
N ALA A 233 12.65 3.10 -1.38
CA ALA A 233 13.65 4.10 -0.98
C ALA A 233 14.22 4.89 -2.19
N SER A 234 13.43 5.10 -3.23
CA SER A 234 13.85 5.73 -4.50
C SER A 234 13.19 7.08 -4.73
N GLU A 235 11.98 7.32 -4.26
CA GLU A 235 11.34 8.64 -4.21
C GLU A 235 11.66 9.36 -2.90
N LYS A 236 11.44 8.68 -1.77
CA LYS A 236 11.85 9.10 -0.42
C LYS A 236 12.71 8.00 0.19
N VAL A 237 13.91 8.34 0.63
CA VAL A 237 14.92 7.35 1.06
C VAL A 237 14.52 6.53 2.29
N GLU A 238 13.62 7.05 3.10
CA GLU A 238 13.10 6.40 4.31
C GLU A 238 11.77 5.69 4.11
N ASN A 239 11.26 5.55 2.87
CA ASN A 239 9.96 4.95 2.61
C ASN A 239 9.99 3.90 1.50
N VAL A 240 9.07 2.94 1.59
CA VAL A 240 8.59 2.17 0.44
C VAL A 240 7.25 2.76 0.03
N GLY A 241 7.23 3.44 -1.11
CA GLY A 241 6.01 3.93 -1.73
C GLY A 241 5.45 2.90 -2.70
N PHE A 242 4.13 2.77 -2.77
CA PHE A 242 3.46 2.01 -3.81
C PHE A 242 2.17 2.70 -4.25
N SER A 243 1.88 2.60 -5.53
CA SER A 243 0.75 3.28 -6.16
C SER A 243 0.01 2.36 -7.12
N VAL A 244 -1.30 2.56 -7.16
CA VAL A 244 -2.23 1.87 -8.07
C VAL A 244 -3.14 2.86 -8.77
N LYS A 245 -3.57 2.54 -9.98
CA LYS A 245 -4.59 3.33 -10.69
C LYS A 245 -5.93 3.20 -10.00
N GLY A 246 -6.71 4.27 -9.99
CA GLY A 246 -8.09 4.27 -9.49
C GLY A 246 -8.27 5.03 -8.20
N GLU A 247 -9.40 4.79 -7.56
CA GLU A 247 -9.90 5.51 -6.40
C GLU A 247 -9.74 4.72 -5.09
N GLU A 248 -9.17 3.51 -5.18
CA GLU A 248 -8.97 2.60 -4.04
C GLU A 248 -7.62 1.88 -4.14
N ILE A 249 -6.99 1.70 -2.99
CA ILE A 249 -5.84 0.82 -2.81
C ILE A 249 -6.11 -0.13 -1.65
N ARG A 250 -5.78 -1.41 -1.84
CA ARG A 250 -5.82 -2.43 -0.77
C ARG A 250 -4.47 -3.09 -0.65
N TYR A 251 -4.02 -3.27 0.59
CA TYR A 251 -2.80 -4.00 0.88
C TYR A 251 -2.90 -4.70 2.24
N HIS A 252 -2.01 -5.64 2.47
CA HIS A 252 -1.97 -6.43 3.69
C HIS A 252 -0.58 -6.30 4.34
N ILE A 253 -0.56 -5.97 5.64
CA ILE A 253 0.65 -6.02 6.47
C ILE A 253 0.69 -7.41 7.09
N ILE A 254 1.75 -8.15 6.81
CA ILE A 254 1.94 -9.55 7.18
C ILE A 254 3.12 -9.64 8.13
N TYR A 255 2.91 -10.15 9.34
CA TYR A 255 3.96 -10.33 10.34
C TYR A 255 4.36 -11.81 10.45
N GLY A 256 5.61 -12.07 10.84
CA GLY A 256 6.13 -13.38 11.15
C GLY A 256 7.28 -13.29 12.17
N ASP A 257 7.59 -14.37 12.85
CA ASP A 257 8.71 -14.41 13.81
C ASP A 257 10.08 -14.25 13.11
N ASP A 258 10.12 -14.67 11.86
CA ASP A 258 11.24 -14.47 10.92
C ASP A 258 10.72 -14.30 9.48
N ILE A 259 11.62 -14.12 8.51
CA ILE A 259 11.26 -13.98 7.10
C ILE A 259 10.51 -15.21 6.57
N LYS A 260 10.84 -16.42 7.03
CA LYS A 260 10.14 -17.64 6.61
C LYS A 260 8.70 -17.66 7.13
N GLY A 261 8.46 -17.25 8.37
CA GLY A 261 7.12 -17.09 8.94
C GLY A 261 6.29 -16.04 8.19
N VAL A 262 6.90 -14.94 7.75
CA VAL A 262 6.21 -13.96 6.88
C VAL A 262 5.79 -14.57 5.55
N ILE A 263 6.69 -15.33 4.90
CA ILE A 263 6.40 -16.01 3.63
C ILE A 263 5.35 -17.10 3.82
N GLU A 264 5.39 -17.84 4.95
CA GLU A 264 4.37 -18.84 5.28
C GLU A 264 3.00 -18.20 5.41
N ASN A 265 2.87 -17.13 6.20
CA ASN A 265 1.62 -16.40 6.36
C ASN A 265 1.12 -15.80 5.03
N TYR A 266 2.03 -15.27 4.19
CA TYR A 266 1.69 -14.81 2.84
C TYR A 266 1.13 -15.94 1.98
N THR A 267 1.79 -17.12 1.96
CA THR A 267 1.32 -18.26 1.14
C THR A 267 0.10 -18.94 1.73
N ASP A 268 -0.15 -18.87 3.04
CA ASP A 268 -1.40 -19.30 3.64
C ASP A 268 -2.58 -18.42 3.21
N LEU A 269 -2.34 -17.12 3.03
CA LEU A 269 -3.33 -16.17 2.54
C LEU A 269 -3.60 -16.34 1.04
N THR A 270 -2.54 -16.45 0.22
CA THR A 270 -2.63 -16.43 -1.25
C THR A 270 -2.69 -17.80 -1.92
N GLY A 271 -2.49 -18.85 -1.17
CA GLY A 271 -2.35 -20.23 -1.65
C GLY A 271 -0.90 -20.66 -1.75
N LYS A 272 -0.64 -21.88 -1.31
CA LYS A 272 0.71 -22.48 -1.39
C LYS A 272 1.00 -22.95 -2.81
N PRO A 273 2.26 -22.80 -3.28
CA PRO A 273 2.65 -23.32 -4.58
C PRO A 273 2.54 -24.85 -4.61
N ALA A 274 2.18 -25.41 -5.76
CA ALA A 274 2.20 -26.84 -5.96
C ALA A 274 3.63 -27.39 -5.77
N LEU A 275 3.74 -28.53 -5.10
CA LEU A 275 5.01 -29.24 -5.02
C LEU A 275 5.20 -30.07 -6.33
N PRO A 276 6.08 -29.65 -7.23
CA PRO A 276 6.31 -30.39 -8.44
C PRO A 276 7.08 -31.69 -8.19
N PRO A 277 6.91 -32.73 -9.02
CA PRO A 277 7.66 -33.97 -8.87
C PRO A 277 9.16 -33.75 -9.08
N ALA A 278 9.98 -34.54 -8.42
CA ALA A 278 11.46 -34.38 -8.44
C ALA A 278 12.06 -34.35 -9.85
N TRP A 279 11.51 -35.10 -10.80
CA TRP A 279 11.98 -35.14 -12.18
C TRP A 279 11.80 -33.83 -12.94
N SER A 280 10.92 -32.92 -12.49
CA SER A 280 10.72 -31.61 -13.13
C SER A 280 11.82 -30.58 -12.83
N PHE A 281 12.72 -30.88 -11.88
CA PHE A 281 13.81 -29.98 -11.47
C PHE A 281 15.14 -30.28 -12.19
N GLY A 282 15.19 -31.25 -13.07
CA GLY A 282 16.40 -31.66 -13.74
C GLY A 282 16.30 -31.66 -15.26
N LEU A 283 17.42 -31.61 -15.90
CA LEU A 283 17.57 -31.91 -17.33
C LEU A 283 17.52 -33.40 -17.58
#